data_3c2200dfcf1b0d26331a65604e2d2558
#
_entry.id   3c2200dfcf1b0d26331a65604e2d2558
#
_cell.length_a   1.000
_cell.length_b   1.000
_cell.length_c   1.000
_cell.angle_alpha   90.00
_cell.angle_beta   90.00
_cell.angle_gamma   90.00
#
_symmetry.space_group_name_H-M   'P 1'
#
loop_
_entity.id
_entity.type
_entity.pdbx_description
1 polymer ?
#
loop_
_entity_poly.entity_id
_entity_poly.type
_entity_poly.pdbx_seq_one_letter_code
_entity_poly.pdbx_strand_id
1 'polypeptide(L)'
;ISESITKSSWKPDLIISINRGGCVPGIYLSHLIDVNHEVLTLSKNKKTNNSTYIKSVMGKYKSILIIDDINDTGKTMKEVSEIYIDFLDKLKFAVLIDNKASEFKVNFFSYKIDKNVDNSWIVFPWESIDSE
;
A
#
# COMPACT_ATOMS: atom_id res chain seq x y z
N ILE A 1 0.26 6.23 10.95
CA ILE A 1 -0.22 4.88 10.57
C ILE A 1 0.07 3.87 11.68
N SER A 2 1.27 3.87 12.24
CA SER A 2 1.61 2.92 13.32
C SER A 2 0.70 3.06 14.53
N GLU A 3 0.37 4.29 14.91
CA GLU A 3 -0.55 4.55 16.00
C GLU A 3 -1.96 4.02 15.70
N SER A 4 -2.44 4.22 14.48
CA SER A 4 -3.76 3.75 14.05
C SER A 4 -3.83 2.23 14.11
N ILE A 5 -2.77 1.55 13.68
CA ILE A 5 -2.68 0.09 13.74
C ILE A 5 -2.71 -0.38 15.18
N THR A 6 -1.91 0.24 16.05
CA THR A 6 -1.85 -0.11 17.48
C THR A 6 -3.22 0.06 18.16
N LYS A 7 -3.91 1.18 17.88
CA LYS A 7 -5.23 1.45 18.44
C LYS A 7 -6.31 0.50 17.94
N SER A 8 -6.15 -0.04 16.74
CA SER A 8 -7.14 -0.94 16.13
C SER A 8 -7.11 -2.36 16.71
N SER A 9 -6.12 -2.70 17.52
CA SER A 9 -5.88 -4.05 18.03
C SER A 9 -5.54 -5.08 16.95
N TRP A 10 -5.41 -4.66 15.70
CA TRP A 10 -4.97 -5.51 14.60
C TRP A 10 -3.48 -5.29 14.39
N LYS A 11 -2.74 -6.38 14.20
CA LYS A 11 -1.31 -6.30 13.94
C LYS A 11 -0.95 -7.14 12.71
N PRO A 12 -0.29 -6.55 11.71
CA PRO A 12 0.19 -7.35 10.58
C PRO A 12 1.42 -8.16 10.99
N ASP A 13 1.56 -9.33 10.40
CA ASP A 13 2.79 -10.12 10.47
C ASP A 13 3.61 -10.03 9.18
N LEU A 14 3.10 -9.30 8.18
CA LEU A 14 3.80 -8.98 6.94
C LEU A 14 3.34 -7.62 6.43
N ILE A 15 4.29 -6.83 5.96
CA ILE A 15 4.00 -5.60 5.21
C ILE A 15 4.44 -5.81 3.77
N ILE A 16 3.55 -5.52 2.83
CA ILE A 16 3.86 -5.54 1.40
C ILE A 16 3.74 -4.13 0.85
N SER A 17 4.86 -3.59 0.38
CA SER A 17 4.88 -2.30 -0.29
C SER A 17 4.58 -2.45 -1.76
N ILE A 18 3.75 -1.57 -2.29
CA ILE A 18 3.53 -1.49 -3.73
C ILE A 18 4.67 -0.68 -4.32
N ASN A 19 5.45 -1.30 -5.20
CA ASN A 19 6.58 -0.66 -5.85
C ASN A 19 6.06 0.38 -6.86
N ARG A 20 6.57 1.58 -6.89
CA ARG A 20 7.72 2.10 -6.14
C ARG A 20 7.30 2.98 -4.97
N GLY A 21 6.19 3.68 -5.09
CA GLY A 21 5.75 4.72 -4.14
C GLY A 21 5.59 4.23 -2.71
N GLY A 22 5.15 2.99 -2.52
CA GLY A 22 4.95 2.42 -1.20
C GLY A 22 6.22 1.93 -0.50
N CYS A 23 7.35 1.87 -1.22
CA CYS A 23 8.56 1.25 -0.66
C CYS A 23 9.15 2.02 0.52
N VAL A 24 9.25 3.34 0.45
CA VAL A 24 9.78 4.15 1.56
C VAL A 24 8.89 4.03 2.79
N PRO A 25 7.58 4.33 2.73
CA PRO A 25 6.74 4.17 3.91
C PRO A 25 6.64 2.72 4.39
N GLY A 26 6.66 1.74 3.48
CA GLY A 26 6.58 0.33 3.86
C GLY A 26 7.81 -0.15 4.60
N ILE A 27 8.99 0.20 4.12
CA ILE A 27 10.25 -0.14 4.79
C ILE A 27 10.31 0.53 6.17
N TYR A 28 9.99 1.81 6.22
CA TYR A 28 10.01 2.56 7.47
C TYR A 28 9.05 1.94 8.50
N LEU A 29 7.83 1.64 8.09
CA LEU A 29 6.83 1.05 8.97
C LEU A 29 7.24 -0.35 9.43
N SER A 30 7.82 -1.16 8.55
CA SER A 30 8.26 -2.51 8.91
C SER A 30 9.34 -2.50 10.00
N HIS A 31 10.24 -1.52 9.96
CA HIS A 31 11.22 -1.30 11.02
C HIS A 31 10.57 -0.84 12.32
N LEU A 32 9.62 0.09 12.20
CA LEU A 32 8.98 0.70 13.36
C LEU A 32 8.17 -0.31 14.19
N ILE A 33 7.48 -1.23 13.53
CA ILE A 33 6.67 -2.23 14.22
C ILE A 33 7.28 -3.65 14.20
N ASP A 34 8.48 -3.78 13.67
CA ASP A 34 9.29 -5.01 13.66
C ASP A 34 8.54 -6.19 13.02
N VAL A 35 8.17 -6.05 11.76
CA VAL A 35 7.56 -7.12 10.97
C VAL A 35 8.27 -7.28 9.63
N ASN A 36 8.12 -8.45 9.03
CA ASN A 36 8.72 -8.76 7.73
C ASN A 36 8.14 -7.88 6.63
N HIS A 37 8.94 -7.64 5.61
CA HIS A 37 8.61 -6.76 4.49
C HIS A 37 8.88 -7.44 3.16
N GLU A 38 7.95 -7.28 2.23
CA GLU A 38 8.08 -7.71 0.85
C GLU A 38 7.66 -6.56 -0.08
N VAL A 39 8.07 -6.62 -1.34
CA VAL A 39 7.74 -5.62 -2.34
C VAL A 39 6.95 -6.26 -3.47
N LEU A 40 5.78 -5.70 -3.75
CA LEU A 40 4.94 -6.10 -4.88
C LEU A 40 5.22 -5.18 -6.05
N THR A 41 5.59 -5.76 -7.18
CA THR A 41 5.77 -5.03 -8.43
C THR A 41 4.70 -5.47 -9.43
N LEU A 42 3.76 -4.57 -9.70
CA LEU A 42 2.77 -4.76 -10.75
C LEU A 42 3.27 -4.10 -12.02
N SER A 43 3.48 -4.88 -13.04
CA SER A 43 4.05 -4.41 -14.30
C SER A 43 3.44 -5.19 -15.46
N LYS A 44 3.26 -4.54 -16.60
CA LYS A 44 2.89 -5.21 -17.84
C LYS A 44 4.01 -6.11 -18.34
N ASN A 45 5.25 -5.82 -17.96
CA ASN A 45 6.40 -6.66 -18.28
C ASN A 45 6.43 -7.86 -17.33
N LYS A 46 6.20 -9.04 -17.88
CA LYS A 46 6.16 -10.29 -17.12
C LYS A 46 7.47 -10.58 -16.37
N LYS A 47 8.59 -10.06 -16.82
CA LYS A 47 9.90 -10.27 -16.19
C LYS A 47 10.03 -9.52 -14.87
N THR A 48 9.37 -8.35 -14.76
CA THR A 48 9.44 -7.51 -13.56
C THR A 48 8.24 -7.68 -12.65
N ASN A 49 7.13 -8.20 -13.15
CA ASN A 49 5.93 -8.45 -12.34
C ASN A 49 6.15 -9.67 -11.44
N ASN A 50 5.99 -9.48 -10.13
CA ASN A 50 6.19 -10.55 -9.14
C ASN A 50 4.91 -10.95 -8.41
N SER A 51 3.74 -10.67 -8.99
CA SER A 51 2.46 -10.92 -8.32
C SER A 51 2.24 -12.38 -7.93
N THR A 52 2.72 -13.32 -8.74
CA THR A 52 2.62 -14.75 -8.44
C THR A 52 3.51 -15.15 -7.27
N TYR A 53 4.72 -14.62 -7.21
CA TYR A 53 5.62 -14.82 -6.08
C TYR A 53 5.00 -14.28 -4.78
N ILE A 54 4.46 -13.06 -4.83
CA ILE A 54 3.81 -12.44 -3.66
C ILE A 54 2.62 -13.29 -3.20
N LYS A 55 1.86 -13.86 -4.13
CA LYS A 55 0.75 -14.75 -3.77
C LYS A 55 1.23 -15.96 -2.96
N SER A 56 2.36 -16.53 -3.33
CA SER A 56 2.96 -17.65 -2.59
C SER A 56 3.42 -17.21 -1.19
N VAL A 57 3.94 -16.00 -1.06
CA VAL A 57 4.35 -15.43 0.23
C VAL A 57 3.13 -15.20 1.11
N MET A 58 2.05 -14.63 0.57
CA MET A 58 0.82 -14.36 1.32
C MET A 58 0.24 -15.60 1.99
N GLY A 59 0.39 -16.76 1.36
CA GLY A 59 -0.10 -18.02 1.93
C GLY A 59 0.56 -18.39 3.26
N LYS A 60 1.71 -17.81 3.58
CA LYS A 60 2.49 -18.12 4.78
C LYS A 60 2.19 -17.21 5.97
N TYR A 61 1.40 -16.15 5.76
CA TYR A 61 1.13 -15.14 6.78
C TYR A 61 -0.36 -15.06 7.10
N LYS A 62 -0.68 -14.55 8.30
CA LYS A 62 -2.06 -14.48 8.80
C LYS A 62 -2.69 -13.11 8.63
N SER A 63 -1.90 -12.05 8.72
CA SER A 63 -2.39 -10.67 8.69
C SER A 63 -1.41 -9.83 7.90
N ILE A 64 -1.86 -9.28 6.79
CA ILE A 64 -0.98 -8.62 5.82
C ILE A 64 -1.43 -7.18 5.60
N LEU A 65 -0.49 -6.25 5.70
CA LEU A 65 -0.73 -4.85 5.36
C LEU A 65 -0.14 -4.54 4.00
N ILE A 66 -0.98 -4.08 3.09
CA ILE A 66 -0.57 -3.55 1.78
C ILE A 66 -0.43 -2.04 1.91
N ILE A 67 0.72 -1.49 1.55
CA ILE A 67 0.96 -0.05 1.70
C ILE A 67 1.44 0.58 0.39
N ASP A 68 0.89 1.76 0.09
CA ASP A 68 1.31 2.61 -1.02
C ASP A 68 1.46 4.05 -0.50
N ASP A 69 1.95 4.94 -1.34
CA ASP A 69 2.12 6.34 -0.97
C ASP A 69 0.78 7.10 -1.00
N ILE A 70 -0.02 6.86 -2.02
CA ILE A 70 -1.29 7.58 -2.21
C ILE A 70 -2.38 6.65 -2.74
N ASN A 71 -3.58 6.84 -2.24
CA ASN A 71 -4.80 6.28 -2.82
C ASN A 71 -5.55 7.40 -3.52
N ASP A 72 -5.26 7.60 -4.80
CA ASP A 72 -5.81 8.71 -5.57
C ASP A 72 -7.16 8.37 -6.19
N THR A 73 -7.16 7.58 -7.26
CA THR A 73 -8.40 7.12 -7.91
C THR A 73 -8.94 5.82 -7.30
N GLY A 74 -8.09 5.07 -6.64
CA GLY A 74 -8.40 3.75 -6.13
C GLY A 74 -8.03 2.62 -7.07
N LYS A 75 -7.51 2.94 -8.24
CA LYS A 75 -7.23 1.96 -9.29
C LYS A 75 -6.21 0.91 -8.87
N THR A 76 -5.09 1.34 -8.28
CA THR A 76 -4.02 0.43 -7.86
C THR A 76 -4.49 -0.51 -6.76
N MET A 77 -5.12 0.04 -5.72
CA MET A 77 -5.63 -0.76 -4.60
C MET A 77 -6.73 -1.73 -5.04
N LYS A 78 -7.59 -1.29 -5.94
CA LYS A 78 -8.63 -2.13 -6.51
C LYS A 78 -8.02 -3.30 -7.29
N GLU A 79 -7.01 -3.03 -8.12
CA GLU A 79 -6.29 -4.06 -8.86
C GLU A 79 -5.66 -5.08 -7.92
N VAL A 80 -4.98 -4.63 -6.87
CA VAL A 80 -4.38 -5.51 -5.87
C VAL A 80 -5.45 -6.37 -5.19
N SER A 81 -6.57 -5.78 -4.80
CA SER A 81 -7.67 -6.51 -4.16
C SER A 81 -8.26 -7.59 -5.07
N GLU A 82 -8.33 -7.33 -6.37
CA GLU A 82 -8.82 -8.31 -7.35
C GLU A 82 -7.84 -9.45 -7.58
N ILE A 83 -6.54 -9.14 -7.68
CA ILE A 83 -5.49 -10.16 -7.86
C ILE A 83 -5.48 -11.12 -6.67
N TYR A 84 -5.64 -10.60 -5.45
CA TYR A 84 -5.54 -11.38 -4.22
C TYR A 84 -6.89 -11.59 -3.55
N ILE A 85 -7.93 -11.75 -4.34
CA ILE A 85 -9.30 -11.88 -3.83
C ILE A 85 -9.46 -13.05 -2.86
N ASP A 86 -8.70 -14.12 -3.05
CA ASP A 86 -8.75 -15.30 -2.18
C ASP A 86 -8.16 -15.04 -0.79
N PHE A 87 -7.46 -13.92 -0.61
CA PHE A 87 -6.79 -13.57 0.64
C PHE A 87 -7.34 -12.29 1.29
N LEU A 88 -8.44 -11.72 0.77
CA LEU A 88 -8.96 -10.43 1.24
C LEU A 88 -9.24 -10.39 2.74
N ASP A 89 -9.64 -11.52 3.32
CA ASP A 89 -9.96 -11.62 4.75
C ASP A 89 -8.74 -11.36 5.65
N LYS A 90 -7.54 -11.51 5.14
CA LYS A 90 -6.32 -11.24 5.90
C LYS A 90 -5.57 -9.98 5.45
N LEU A 91 -6.11 -9.24 4.47
CA LEU A 91 -5.49 -8.02 3.96
C LEU A 91 -6.12 -6.77 4.57
N LYS A 92 -5.26 -5.80 4.89
CA LYS A 92 -5.66 -4.42 5.12
C LYS A 92 -4.76 -3.50 4.31
N PHE A 93 -5.24 -2.30 4.05
CA PHE A 93 -4.61 -1.38 3.12
C PHE A 93 -4.28 -0.08 3.83
N ALA A 94 -3.09 0.46 3.56
CA ALA A 94 -2.63 1.72 4.12
C ALA A 94 -2.00 2.60 3.06
N VAL A 95 -2.13 3.90 3.22
CA VAL A 95 -1.49 4.91 2.37
C VAL A 95 -1.06 6.08 3.24
N LEU A 96 -0.10 6.87 2.75
CA LEU A 96 0.23 8.14 3.40
C LEU A 96 -0.88 9.16 3.14
N ILE A 97 -1.36 9.24 1.91
CA ILE A 97 -2.39 10.21 1.53
C ILE A 97 -3.58 9.48 0.91
N ASP A 98 -4.75 9.72 1.50
CA ASP A 98 -5.99 9.15 1.03
C ASP A 98 -6.88 10.24 0.43
N ASN A 99 -7.26 10.08 -0.84
CA ASN A 99 -8.19 10.95 -1.52
C ASN A 99 -9.62 10.48 -1.23
N LYS A 100 -10.44 11.35 -0.65
CA LYS A 100 -11.85 11.05 -0.34
C LYS A 100 -12.65 10.64 -1.58
N ALA A 101 -12.27 11.15 -2.75
CA ALA A 101 -12.94 10.84 -4.01
C ALA A 101 -12.52 9.50 -4.60
N SER A 102 -11.56 8.79 -3.99
CA SER A 102 -11.13 7.48 -4.45
C SER A 102 -12.27 6.46 -4.38
N GLU A 103 -12.32 5.58 -5.38
CA GLU A 103 -13.28 4.48 -5.42
C GLU A 103 -12.96 3.38 -4.40
N PHE A 104 -11.73 3.35 -3.89
CA PHE A 104 -11.27 2.35 -2.94
C PHE A 104 -11.08 2.96 -1.56
N LYS A 105 -11.61 2.31 -0.53
CA LYS A 105 -11.43 2.76 0.86
C LYS A 105 -10.31 1.98 1.53
N VAL A 106 -9.30 2.72 2.00
CA VAL A 106 -8.20 2.14 2.77
C VAL A 106 -8.55 2.06 4.25
N ASN A 107 -7.83 1.19 4.96
CA ASN A 107 -8.03 1.00 6.40
C ASN A 107 -7.27 2.02 7.24
N PHE A 108 -6.08 2.41 6.78
CA PHE A 108 -5.20 3.32 7.50
C PHE A 108 -4.64 4.39 6.56
N PHE A 109 -4.52 5.61 7.04
CA PHE A 109 -3.92 6.72 6.29
C PHE A 109 -3.31 7.74 7.23
N SER A 110 -2.36 8.54 6.74
CA SER A 110 -1.77 9.65 7.49
C SER A 110 -2.51 10.94 7.26
N TYR A 111 -2.81 11.25 5.99
CA TYR A 111 -3.53 12.46 5.60
C TYR A 111 -4.67 12.12 4.66
N LYS A 112 -5.77 12.86 4.80
CA LYS A 112 -6.91 12.75 3.91
C LYS A 112 -7.06 14.04 3.12
N ILE A 113 -7.23 13.93 1.81
CA ILE A 113 -7.45 15.06 0.92
C ILE A 113 -8.73 14.83 0.12
N ASP A 114 -9.24 15.88 -0.50
CA ASP A 114 -10.37 15.77 -1.42
C ASP A 114 -10.01 16.47 -2.74
N LYS A 115 -9.68 15.68 -3.76
CA LYS A 115 -9.27 16.22 -5.06
C LYS A 115 -10.41 16.85 -5.86
N ASN A 116 -11.65 16.62 -5.44
CA ASN A 116 -12.78 17.37 -6.01
C ASN A 116 -12.78 18.83 -5.56
N VAL A 117 -12.14 19.13 -4.41
CA VAL A 117 -12.00 20.48 -3.87
C VAL A 117 -10.63 21.06 -4.22
N ASP A 118 -9.57 20.27 -4.07
CA ASP A 118 -8.20 20.65 -4.36
C ASP A 118 -7.52 19.53 -5.15
N ASN A 119 -7.27 19.77 -6.41
CA ASN A 119 -6.63 18.78 -7.30
C ASN A 119 -5.12 19.05 -7.50
N SER A 120 -4.47 19.70 -6.55
CA SER A 120 -3.03 19.91 -6.57
C SER A 120 -2.27 18.59 -6.68
N TRP A 121 -1.23 18.57 -7.50
CA TRP A 121 -0.36 17.41 -7.62
C TRP A 121 0.54 17.31 -6.40
N ILE A 122 0.62 16.10 -5.83
CA ILE A 122 1.45 15.85 -4.66
C ILE A 122 2.74 15.18 -5.08
N VAL A 123 3.87 15.75 -4.66
CA VAL A 123 5.19 15.22 -4.91
C VAL A 123 5.80 14.76 -3.60
N PHE A 124 6.22 13.50 -3.54
CA PHE A 124 6.88 12.94 -2.36
C PHE A 124 8.39 13.10 -2.49
N PRO A 125 9.13 13.17 -1.35
CA PRO A 125 10.59 13.33 -1.39
C PRO A 125 11.33 12.25 -2.15
N TRP A 126 10.78 11.06 -2.23
CA TRP A 126 11.40 9.92 -2.92
C TRP A 126 11.03 9.83 -4.40
N GLU A 127 10.18 10.70 -4.90
CA GLU A 127 9.89 10.75 -6.32
C GLU A 127 11.05 11.36 -7.08
N SER A 128 11.23 10.92 -8.33
CA SER A 128 12.34 11.39 -9.13
C SER A 128 12.19 12.89 -9.44
N ILE A 129 13.20 13.66 -9.07
CA ILE A 129 13.31 15.05 -9.45
C ILE A 129 13.86 15.20 -10.87
N ASP A 130 14.39 14.15 -11.45
CA ASP A 130 14.94 14.16 -12.80
C ASP A 130 13.86 14.23 -13.87
N SER A 131 12.62 14.10 -13.47
CA SER A 131 11.47 14.31 -14.34
C SER A 131 11.20 15.78 -14.67
N GLU A 132 11.96 16.67 -14.08
CA GLU A 132 11.87 18.09 -14.34
C GLU A 132 12.28 18.47 -15.75
#